data_3bcd5fb0c3a79e1facd9423a083db676
#
_entry.id   3bcd5fb0c3a79e1facd9423a083db676
#
_cell.length_a   1.000
_cell.length_b   1.000
_cell.length_c   1.000
_cell.angle_alpha   90.00
_cell.angle_beta   90.00
_cell.angle_gamma   90.00
#
_symmetry.space_group_name_H-M   'P 1'
#
loop_
_entity.id
_entity.type
_entity.pdbx_description
1 polymer ?
#
loop_
_entity_poly.entity_id
_entity_poly.type
_entity_poly.pdbx_seq_one_letter_code
_entity_poly.pdbx_strand_id
1 'polypeptide(L)'
;MQKDREICAFICRNDGIKARDIARNLNIDRQEVNHILYSSPLMKELCWQDRNYLWHGIMKQTRPHIGLQEFAGYYDTVDHFLQLGEEEWLGQLEAGCTNIGRNLNDTRGLIHSFLDCRAQMLRLFGDLKDMIGDRCLNWEIAFELRLKRSRYVRIYADVLVITEDKVFSLEFKMKKEVLPEEVLQAAKYCPYLEIMFGPDYEVIPVLILTSLQDTFAFEQIGETDAVLPVCSGDMLFNVFDEYLGFLN
;
A
#
# COMPACT_ATOMS: atom_id res chain seq x y z
N MET A 1 -4.04 15.80 -12.75
CA MET A 1 -3.89 14.73 -11.72
C MET A 1 -4.27 13.34 -12.25
N GLN A 2 -5.44 13.11 -12.86
CA GLN A 2 -5.82 11.76 -13.34
C GLN A 2 -4.93 11.26 -14.48
N LYS A 3 -4.64 12.08 -15.49
CA LYS A 3 -3.80 11.71 -16.64
C LYS A 3 -2.33 11.45 -16.27
N ASP A 4 -1.79 12.15 -15.28
CA ASP A 4 -0.41 11.94 -14.78
C ASP A 4 -0.27 10.52 -14.23
N ARG A 5 -1.23 10.06 -13.43
CA ARG A 5 -1.27 8.71 -12.86
C ARG A 5 -1.40 7.66 -13.96
N GLU A 6 -2.27 7.88 -14.93
CA GLU A 6 -2.47 6.99 -16.07
C GLU A 6 -1.19 6.81 -16.89
N ILE A 7 -0.51 7.90 -17.22
CA ILE A 7 0.76 7.88 -17.95
C ILE A 7 1.86 7.18 -17.14
N CYS A 8 1.96 7.51 -15.85
CA CYS A 8 2.94 6.89 -14.97
C CYS A 8 2.74 5.38 -14.85
N ALA A 9 1.50 4.94 -14.59
CA ALA A 9 1.14 3.53 -14.53
C ALA A 9 1.41 2.81 -15.86
N PHE A 10 1.15 3.47 -17.00
CA PHE A 10 1.44 2.90 -18.31
C PHE A 10 2.95 2.71 -18.55
N ILE A 11 3.79 3.66 -18.14
CA ILE A 11 5.25 3.54 -18.21
C ILE A 11 5.75 2.40 -17.33
N CYS A 12 5.25 2.30 -16.09
CA CYS A 12 5.63 1.24 -15.16
C CYS A 12 5.30 -0.18 -15.68
N ARG A 13 4.21 -0.32 -16.48
CA ARG A 13 3.84 -1.58 -17.14
C ARG A 13 4.65 -1.85 -18.42
N ASN A 14 5.12 -0.81 -19.09
CA ASN A 14 5.76 -0.89 -20.40
C ASN A 14 7.14 -0.22 -20.33
N ASP A 15 8.01 -0.74 -19.47
CA ASP A 15 9.34 -0.20 -19.22
C ASP A 15 10.14 -0.01 -20.51
N GLY A 16 10.81 1.12 -20.65
CA GLY A 16 11.57 1.45 -21.87
C GLY A 16 10.71 1.95 -23.02
N ILE A 17 9.65 2.70 -22.78
CA ILE A 17 8.70 3.18 -23.80
C ILE A 17 8.99 4.62 -24.25
N LYS A 18 8.69 4.93 -25.51
CA LYS A 18 8.79 6.30 -26.06
C LYS A 18 7.53 7.11 -25.83
N ALA A 19 7.66 8.42 -25.62
CA ALA A 19 6.54 9.35 -25.44
C ALA A 19 5.47 9.27 -26.55
N ARG A 20 5.89 9.05 -27.82
CA ARG A 20 4.95 8.87 -28.94
C ARG A 20 4.09 7.62 -28.81
N ASP A 21 4.65 6.56 -28.22
CA ASP A 21 3.97 5.28 -28.09
C ASP A 21 3.03 5.33 -26.87
N ILE A 22 3.39 6.08 -25.82
CA ILE A 22 2.48 6.43 -24.72
C ILE A 22 1.26 7.19 -25.25
N ALA A 23 1.49 8.26 -26.03
CA ALA A 23 0.43 9.08 -26.63
C ALA A 23 -0.54 8.24 -27.47
N ARG A 24 -0.01 7.36 -28.30
CA ARG A 24 -0.80 6.49 -29.18
C ARG A 24 -1.62 5.46 -28.39
N ASN A 25 -1.02 4.82 -27.41
CA ASN A 25 -1.69 3.74 -26.66
C ASN A 25 -2.76 4.28 -25.71
N LEU A 26 -2.53 5.44 -25.09
CA LEU A 26 -3.49 6.07 -24.18
C LEU A 26 -4.48 7.02 -24.89
N ASN A 27 -4.33 7.17 -26.23
CA ASN A 27 -5.14 8.12 -27.00
C ASN A 27 -5.12 9.55 -26.45
N ILE A 28 -3.96 10.00 -25.99
CA ILE A 28 -3.71 11.34 -25.44
C ILE A 28 -2.87 12.13 -26.49
N ASP A 29 -3.12 13.43 -26.61
CA ASP A 29 -2.32 14.27 -27.46
C ASP A 29 -0.84 14.24 -27.09
N ARG A 30 0.05 14.18 -28.10
CA ARG A 30 1.50 14.05 -27.90
C ARG A 30 2.09 15.25 -27.15
N GLN A 31 1.58 16.46 -27.38
CA GLN A 31 2.09 17.65 -26.69
C GLN A 31 1.70 17.61 -25.23
N GLU A 32 0.48 17.16 -24.94
CA GLU A 32 0.00 16.95 -23.57
C GLU A 32 0.80 15.88 -22.85
N VAL A 33 1.07 14.73 -23.48
CA VAL A 33 1.94 13.68 -22.90
C VAL A 33 3.32 14.24 -22.59
N ASN A 34 3.97 14.95 -23.54
CA ASN A 34 5.27 15.55 -23.28
C ASN A 34 5.23 16.58 -22.15
N HIS A 35 4.19 17.41 -22.11
CA HIS A 35 4.03 18.36 -21.01
C HIS A 35 3.98 17.64 -19.66
N ILE A 36 3.18 16.60 -19.52
CA ILE A 36 3.07 15.82 -18.28
C ILE A 36 4.40 15.16 -17.94
N LEU A 37 5.05 14.48 -18.88
CA LEU A 37 6.31 13.79 -18.68
C LEU A 37 7.42 14.67 -18.08
N TYR A 38 7.50 15.94 -18.50
CA TYR A 38 8.57 16.83 -18.07
C TYR A 38 8.16 17.80 -16.94
N SER A 39 6.86 18.09 -16.76
CA SER A 39 6.41 19.08 -15.78
C SER A 39 5.80 18.47 -14.52
N SER A 40 5.17 17.29 -14.60
CA SER A 40 4.49 16.70 -13.47
C SER A 40 5.44 16.29 -12.34
N PRO A 41 5.18 16.69 -11.09
CA PRO A 41 5.93 16.24 -9.92
C PRO A 41 5.93 14.71 -9.78
N LEU A 42 4.78 14.06 -10.05
CA LEU A 42 4.64 12.61 -9.99
C LEU A 42 5.58 11.91 -10.97
N MET A 43 5.68 12.42 -12.21
CA MET A 43 6.57 11.87 -13.23
C MET A 43 8.04 11.99 -12.83
N LYS A 44 8.44 13.13 -12.26
CA LYS A 44 9.82 13.35 -11.77
C LYS A 44 10.19 12.43 -10.61
N GLU A 45 9.20 12.04 -9.83
CA GLU A 45 9.39 11.17 -8.66
C GLU A 45 9.42 9.69 -9.02
N LEU A 46 8.56 9.24 -9.94
CA LEU A 46 8.29 7.82 -10.21
C LEU A 46 8.79 7.33 -11.57
N CYS A 47 9.24 8.22 -12.44
CA CYS A 47 9.75 7.87 -13.76
C CYS A 47 11.08 8.57 -14.06
N TRP A 48 11.83 8.00 -14.97
CA TRP A 48 13.07 8.60 -15.48
C TRP A 48 13.25 8.31 -16.98
N GLN A 49 14.03 9.12 -17.67
CA GLN A 49 14.33 8.95 -19.08
C GLN A 49 15.80 8.57 -19.28
N ASP A 50 16.05 7.57 -20.10
CA ASP A 50 17.40 7.15 -20.45
C ASP A 50 18.00 8.01 -21.59
N ARG A 51 19.26 7.71 -21.98
CA ARG A 51 19.98 8.40 -23.06
C ARG A 51 19.39 8.16 -24.45
N ASN A 52 18.54 7.14 -24.61
CA ASN A 52 17.86 6.79 -25.85
C ASN A 52 16.43 7.38 -25.90
N TYR A 53 16.10 8.28 -24.98
CA TYR A 53 14.79 8.90 -24.85
C TYR A 53 13.67 7.89 -24.55
N LEU A 54 14.00 6.78 -23.87
CA LEU A 54 13.03 5.83 -23.37
C LEU A 54 12.66 6.18 -21.93
N TRP A 55 11.39 6.10 -21.64
CA TRP A 55 10.86 6.33 -20.29
C TRP A 55 10.76 5.01 -19.51
N HIS A 56 11.21 5.05 -18.27
CA HIS A 56 11.26 3.93 -17.35
C HIS A 56 10.53 4.29 -16.06
N GLY A 57 9.81 3.34 -15.48
CA GLY A 57 9.25 3.44 -14.14
C GLY A 57 10.30 3.08 -13.09
N ILE A 58 10.35 3.85 -12.00
CA ILE A 58 11.16 3.48 -10.82
C ILE A 58 10.51 2.30 -10.10
N MET A 59 9.19 2.21 -10.15
CA MET A 59 8.41 1.09 -9.64
C MET A 59 8.01 0.18 -10.80
N LYS A 60 8.40 -1.09 -10.73
CA LYS A 60 7.84 -2.11 -11.61
C LYS A 60 6.47 -2.49 -11.06
N GLN A 61 5.44 -2.48 -11.91
CA GLN A 61 4.14 -3.01 -11.55
C GLN A 61 4.30 -4.51 -11.33
N THR A 62 4.09 -4.96 -10.12
CA THR A 62 3.99 -6.38 -9.78
C THR A 62 2.53 -6.80 -9.92
N ARG A 63 2.28 -7.99 -10.48
CA ARG A 63 0.96 -8.59 -10.35
C ARG A 63 0.81 -9.03 -8.89
N PRO A 64 -0.37 -8.86 -8.27
CA PRO A 64 -0.68 -9.55 -7.05
C PRO A 64 -0.38 -11.04 -7.25
N HIS A 65 0.07 -11.71 -6.24
CA HIS A 65 0.50 -13.11 -6.26
C HIS A 65 1.89 -13.40 -6.89
N ILE A 66 2.59 -12.40 -7.48
CA ILE A 66 3.92 -12.64 -8.05
C ILE A 66 4.81 -11.44 -7.76
N GLY A 67 5.84 -11.62 -6.93
CA GLY A 67 6.94 -10.68 -6.78
C GLY A 67 6.85 -9.65 -5.65
N LEU A 68 5.78 -9.60 -4.85
CA LEU A 68 5.73 -8.74 -3.67
C LEU A 68 6.75 -9.16 -2.60
N GLN A 69 7.14 -10.43 -2.55
CA GLN A 69 8.18 -10.95 -1.66
C GLN A 69 9.51 -10.18 -1.79
N GLU A 70 9.84 -9.70 -2.98
CA GLU A 70 11.06 -8.92 -3.21
C GLU A 70 11.00 -7.51 -2.61
N PHE A 71 9.79 -7.05 -2.28
CA PHE A 71 9.54 -5.68 -1.81
C PHE A 71 8.97 -5.61 -0.41
N ALA A 72 8.53 -6.73 0.17
CA ALA A 72 7.92 -6.81 1.49
C ALA A 72 8.88 -7.38 2.54
N GLY A 73 8.71 -6.96 3.79
CA GLY A 73 9.32 -7.63 4.93
C GLY A 73 8.72 -9.03 5.14
N TYR A 74 7.39 -9.12 5.03
CA TYR A 74 6.65 -10.38 4.98
C TYR A 74 5.55 -10.29 3.93
N TYR A 75 5.29 -11.38 3.21
CA TYR A 75 4.19 -11.48 2.24
C TYR A 75 3.76 -12.93 2.06
N ASP A 76 2.47 -13.18 2.21
CA ASP A 76 1.86 -14.50 1.96
C ASP A 76 0.34 -14.38 1.82
N THR A 77 -0.33 -15.52 1.62
CA THR A 77 -1.78 -15.63 1.75
C THR A 77 -2.21 -15.47 3.22
N VAL A 78 -3.44 -15.02 3.44
CA VAL A 78 -4.02 -14.93 4.78
C VAL A 78 -4.09 -16.31 5.42
N ASP A 79 -4.39 -17.37 4.66
CA ASP A 79 -4.42 -18.74 5.17
C ASP A 79 -3.08 -19.15 5.79
N HIS A 80 -1.98 -18.94 5.08
CA HIS A 80 -0.64 -19.27 5.60
C HIS A 80 -0.24 -18.38 6.78
N PHE A 81 -0.53 -17.07 6.70
CA PHE A 81 -0.29 -16.14 7.80
C PHE A 81 -0.96 -16.56 9.11
N LEU A 82 -2.21 -17.05 9.05
CA LEU A 82 -2.96 -17.52 10.23
C LEU A 82 -2.38 -18.80 10.84
N GLN A 83 -1.71 -19.63 10.03
CA GLN A 83 -1.11 -20.89 10.48
C GLN A 83 0.27 -20.71 11.11
N LEU A 84 0.97 -19.61 10.82
CA LEU A 84 2.30 -19.35 11.33
C LEU A 84 2.30 -19.03 12.84
N GLY A 85 3.21 -19.62 13.57
CA GLY A 85 3.55 -19.22 14.93
C GLY A 85 4.21 -17.82 14.96
N GLU A 86 4.12 -17.15 16.11
CA GLU A 86 4.65 -15.79 16.29
C GLU A 86 6.17 -15.72 16.00
N GLU A 87 6.95 -16.64 16.56
CA GLU A 87 8.42 -16.67 16.40
C GLU A 87 8.81 -16.90 14.93
N GLU A 88 8.12 -17.82 14.24
CA GLU A 88 8.39 -18.13 12.85
C GLU A 88 8.04 -16.95 11.94
N TRP A 89 6.87 -16.36 12.14
CA TRP A 89 6.45 -15.16 11.40
C TRP A 89 7.41 -14.00 11.61
N LEU A 90 7.84 -13.74 12.86
CA LEU A 90 8.77 -12.66 13.17
C LEU A 90 10.14 -12.91 12.52
N GLY A 91 10.63 -14.15 12.53
CA GLY A 91 11.88 -14.52 11.86
C GLY A 91 11.82 -14.29 10.34
N GLN A 92 10.69 -14.62 9.70
CA GLN A 92 10.49 -14.35 8.27
C GLN A 92 10.44 -12.85 7.99
N LEU A 93 9.71 -12.08 8.80
CA LEU A 93 9.61 -10.61 8.68
C LEU A 93 11.00 -9.94 8.83
N GLU A 94 11.79 -10.33 9.81
CA GLU A 94 13.13 -9.78 10.04
C GLU A 94 14.08 -10.08 8.86
N ALA A 95 14.05 -11.32 8.35
CA ALA A 95 14.83 -11.71 7.18
C ALA A 95 14.43 -10.90 5.94
N GLY A 96 13.12 -10.76 5.67
CA GLY A 96 12.61 -9.98 4.56
C GLY A 96 12.91 -8.49 4.71
N CYS A 97 12.75 -7.89 5.90
CA CYS A 97 13.14 -6.52 6.18
C CYS A 97 14.63 -6.26 5.87
N THR A 98 15.49 -7.19 6.24
CA THR A 98 16.92 -7.12 5.89
C THR A 98 17.12 -7.11 4.38
N ASN A 99 16.45 -7.99 3.64
CA ASN A 99 16.54 -8.10 2.19
C ASN A 99 16.07 -6.81 1.47
N ILE A 100 15.00 -6.19 1.94
CA ILE A 100 14.51 -4.93 1.38
C ILE A 100 15.27 -3.69 1.86
N GLY A 101 16.26 -3.87 2.74
CA GLY A 101 17.08 -2.80 3.28
C GLY A 101 16.36 -1.94 4.32
N ARG A 102 15.36 -2.47 5.01
CA ARG A 102 14.75 -1.91 6.21
C ARG A 102 15.69 -2.16 7.38
N ASN A 103 16.20 -1.09 7.99
CA ASN A 103 17.08 -1.23 9.14
C ASN A 103 16.24 -1.47 10.42
N LEU A 104 16.47 -2.60 11.07
CA LEU A 104 15.81 -2.99 12.33
C LEU A 104 16.68 -2.74 13.57
N ASN A 105 17.81 -2.03 13.44
CA ASN A 105 18.77 -1.85 14.54
C ASN A 105 18.27 -1.02 15.74
N ASP A 106 17.11 -0.36 15.60
CA ASP A 106 16.45 0.34 16.72
C ASP A 106 15.28 -0.52 17.29
N THR A 107 15.62 -1.72 17.69
CA THR A 107 14.81 -2.92 17.55
C THR A 107 13.67 -3.12 18.57
N ARG A 108 13.75 -2.62 19.79
CA ARG A 108 12.74 -3.01 20.81
C ARG A 108 11.35 -2.41 20.55
N GLY A 109 11.27 -1.12 20.23
CA GLY A 109 10.00 -0.45 19.93
C GLY A 109 9.38 -0.95 18.62
N LEU A 110 10.20 -1.22 17.60
CA LEU A 110 9.75 -1.66 16.29
C LEU A 110 9.19 -3.10 16.32
N ILE A 111 9.84 -4.01 17.05
CA ILE A 111 9.35 -5.39 17.24
C ILE A 111 8.00 -5.38 17.96
N HIS A 112 7.83 -4.60 19.03
CA HIS A 112 6.53 -4.45 19.69
C HIS A 112 5.45 -3.93 18.74
N SER A 113 5.79 -2.95 17.90
CA SER A 113 4.87 -2.45 16.87
C SER A 113 4.47 -3.54 15.88
N PHE A 114 5.39 -4.38 15.43
CA PHE A 114 5.08 -5.50 14.54
C PHE A 114 4.17 -6.54 15.19
N LEU A 115 4.42 -6.89 16.44
CA LEU A 115 3.59 -7.84 17.18
C LEU A 115 2.18 -7.29 17.42
N ASP A 116 2.06 -5.99 17.71
CA ASP A 116 0.77 -5.33 17.82
C ASP A 116 0.00 -5.34 16.48
N CYS A 117 0.66 -4.99 15.38
CA CYS A 117 0.07 -5.09 14.04
C CYS A 117 -0.40 -6.51 13.73
N ARG A 118 0.45 -7.52 14.03
CA ARG A 118 0.10 -8.93 13.84
C ARG A 118 -1.13 -9.32 14.65
N ALA A 119 -1.19 -8.94 15.93
CA ALA A 119 -2.33 -9.24 16.79
C ALA A 119 -3.63 -8.64 16.25
N GLN A 120 -3.60 -7.40 15.75
CA GLN A 120 -4.77 -6.77 15.11
C GLN A 120 -5.19 -7.50 13.84
N MET A 121 -4.23 -7.96 13.02
CA MET A 121 -4.54 -8.73 11.81
C MET A 121 -5.13 -10.10 12.12
N LEU A 122 -4.61 -10.80 13.13
CA LEU A 122 -5.18 -12.09 13.57
C LEU A 122 -6.62 -11.93 14.05
N ARG A 123 -6.93 -10.85 14.78
CA ARG A 123 -8.29 -10.53 15.22
C ARG A 123 -9.19 -10.25 14.03
N LEU A 124 -8.77 -9.33 13.13
CA LEU A 124 -9.53 -8.98 11.94
C LEU A 124 -9.90 -10.22 11.12
N PHE A 125 -8.93 -11.09 10.83
CA PHE A 125 -9.20 -12.28 10.02
C PHE A 125 -10.02 -13.34 10.75
N GLY A 126 -9.97 -13.37 12.09
CA GLY A 126 -10.91 -14.13 12.91
C GLY A 126 -12.35 -13.67 12.69
N ASP A 127 -12.60 -12.36 12.87
CA ASP A 127 -13.91 -11.74 12.67
C ASP A 127 -14.41 -11.89 11.21
N LEU A 128 -13.54 -11.69 10.22
CA LEU A 128 -13.87 -11.89 8.80
C LEU A 128 -14.21 -13.34 8.49
N LYS A 129 -13.47 -14.30 9.02
CA LYS A 129 -13.74 -15.73 8.82
C LYS A 129 -15.09 -16.14 9.38
N ASP A 130 -15.46 -15.60 10.55
CA ASP A 130 -16.76 -15.84 11.15
C ASP A 130 -17.91 -15.26 10.29
N MET A 131 -17.68 -14.15 9.59
CA MET A 131 -18.69 -13.46 8.78
C MET A 131 -18.79 -14.00 7.35
N ILE A 132 -17.65 -14.16 6.65
CA ILE A 132 -17.62 -14.50 5.20
C ILE A 132 -17.00 -15.87 4.93
N GLY A 133 -16.71 -16.66 5.97
CA GLY A 133 -16.12 -18.00 5.84
C GLY A 133 -14.70 -17.95 5.28
N ASP A 134 -14.34 -19.01 4.57
CA ASP A 134 -12.98 -19.21 4.07
C ASP A 134 -12.61 -18.31 2.87
N ARG A 135 -13.49 -17.42 2.42
CA ARG A 135 -13.21 -16.50 1.31
C ARG A 135 -12.00 -15.63 1.58
N CYS A 136 -11.87 -15.06 2.81
CA CYS A 136 -10.76 -14.22 3.19
C CYS A 136 -9.41 -14.96 3.25
N LEU A 137 -9.39 -16.30 3.32
CA LEU A 137 -8.16 -17.09 3.35
C LEU A 137 -7.35 -17.01 2.05
N ASN A 138 -8.03 -16.72 0.93
CA ASN A 138 -7.39 -16.54 -0.37
C ASN A 138 -6.85 -15.12 -0.60
N TRP A 139 -7.15 -14.17 0.30
CA TRP A 139 -6.58 -12.84 0.26
C TRP A 139 -5.10 -12.90 0.61
N GLU A 140 -4.39 -11.82 0.34
CA GLU A 140 -2.98 -11.73 0.61
C GLU A 140 -2.69 -10.65 1.64
N ILE A 141 -1.62 -10.84 2.39
CA ILE A 141 -1.16 -9.89 3.40
C ILE A 141 0.33 -9.60 3.20
N ALA A 142 0.69 -8.32 3.29
CA ALA A 142 2.08 -7.89 3.29
C ALA A 142 2.37 -7.00 4.49
N PHE A 143 3.55 -7.15 5.10
CA PHE A 143 4.06 -6.25 6.14
C PHE A 143 5.32 -5.56 5.65
N GLU A 144 5.48 -4.27 5.99
CA GLU A 144 6.66 -3.48 5.64
C GLU A 144 6.92 -3.49 4.12
N LEU A 145 5.89 -3.19 3.32
CA LEU A 145 6.07 -3.13 1.87
C LEU A 145 6.86 -1.87 1.47
N ARG A 146 8.01 -2.09 0.84
CA ARG A 146 8.85 -1.00 0.33
C ARG A 146 8.24 -0.38 -0.93
N LEU A 147 7.70 0.84 -0.80
CA LEU A 147 7.10 1.59 -1.90
C LEU A 147 8.13 2.41 -2.68
N LYS A 148 9.16 2.90 -1.99
CA LYS A 148 10.21 3.71 -2.61
C LYS A 148 11.56 3.45 -1.97
N ARG A 149 12.59 3.33 -2.81
CA ARG A 149 13.99 3.32 -2.39
C ARG A 149 14.79 4.28 -3.25
N SER A 150 15.22 5.37 -2.67
CA SER A 150 16.22 6.27 -3.25
C SER A 150 17.42 6.38 -2.29
N ARG A 151 18.45 7.11 -2.72
CA ARG A 151 19.64 7.34 -1.86
C ARG A 151 19.27 8.00 -0.52
N TYR A 152 18.23 8.84 -0.50
CA TYR A 152 17.88 9.66 0.66
C TYR A 152 16.51 9.37 1.26
N VAL A 153 15.62 8.68 0.52
CA VAL A 153 14.23 8.46 0.92
C VAL A 153 13.88 6.98 0.81
N ARG A 154 13.36 6.44 1.88
CA ARG A 154 12.78 5.09 1.93
C ARG A 154 11.37 5.22 2.48
N ILE A 155 10.40 4.68 1.76
CA ILE A 155 8.99 4.69 2.13
C ILE A 155 8.55 3.23 2.22
N TYR A 156 7.95 2.88 3.36
CA TYR A 156 7.37 1.57 3.61
C TYR A 156 5.91 1.78 4.04
N ALA A 157 5.01 0.92 3.56
CA ALA A 157 3.66 0.78 4.09
C ALA A 157 3.67 -0.29 5.19
N ASP A 158 3.04 -0.02 6.33
CA ASP A 158 3.12 -0.91 7.49
C ASP A 158 2.50 -2.27 7.19
N VAL A 159 1.21 -2.30 6.82
CA VAL A 159 0.49 -3.52 6.45
C VAL A 159 -0.40 -3.28 5.24
N LEU A 160 -0.41 -4.21 4.30
CA LEU A 160 -1.39 -4.27 3.22
C LEU A 160 -2.23 -5.53 3.34
N VAL A 161 -3.53 -5.39 3.11
CA VAL A 161 -4.45 -6.51 2.85
C VAL A 161 -4.96 -6.37 1.43
N ILE A 162 -4.76 -7.41 0.63
CA ILE A 162 -5.08 -7.41 -0.81
C ILE A 162 -6.21 -8.42 -1.02
N THR A 163 -7.35 -7.91 -1.41
CA THR A 163 -8.55 -8.70 -1.75
C THR A 163 -8.61 -8.93 -3.26
N GLU A 164 -9.75 -9.33 -3.78
CA GLU A 164 -9.95 -9.58 -5.20
C GLU A 164 -9.79 -8.33 -6.07
N ASP A 165 -10.21 -7.15 -5.55
CA ASP A 165 -10.25 -5.88 -6.28
C ASP A 165 -9.83 -4.66 -5.45
N LYS A 166 -9.45 -4.85 -4.18
CA LYS A 166 -9.08 -3.76 -3.27
C LYS A 166 -7.75 -4.02 -2.57
N VAL A 167 -7.05 -2.92 -2.29
CA VAL A 167 -5.83 -2.92 -1.48
C VAL A 167 -6.04 -2.00 -0.29
N PHE A 168 -6.21 -2.55 0.87
CA PHE A 168 -6.26 -1.80 2.12
C PHE A 168 -4.83 -1.51 2.58
N SER A 169 -4.47 -0.23 2.65
CA SER A 169 -3.17 0.24 3.16
C SER A 169 -3.34 0.70 4.60
N LEU A 170 -2.91 -0.12 5.52
CA LEU A 170 -3.14 0.04 6.96
C LEU A 170 -1.91 0.69 7.59
N GLU A 171 -2.06 1.91 8.09
CA GLU A 171 -1.04 2.65 8.84
C GLU A 171 -1.36 2.60 10.33
N PHE A 172 -0.46 2.06 11.14
CA PHE A 172 -0.66 1.85 12.57
C PHE A 172 0.03 2.93 13.41
N LYS A 173 -0.70 3.48 14.40
CA LYS A 173 -0.16 4.44 15.37
C LYS A 173 -0.54 4.06 16.79
N MET A 174 0.46 3.98 17.67
CA MET A 174 0.24 3.71 19.11
C MET A 174 -0.14 5.01 19.84
N LYS A 175 -1.28 5.61 19.47
CA LYS A 175 -1.78 6.89 19.98
C LYS A 175 -3.26 6.84 20.26
N LYS A 176 -3.75 7.89 20.94
CA LYS A 176 -5.18 8.10 21.24
C LYS A 176 -5.80 9.27 20.47
N GLU A 177 -5.00 10.06 19.79
CA GLU A 177 -5.45 11.26 19.08
C GLU A 177 -5.04 11.15 17.60
N VAL A 178 -5.93 11.61 16.73
CA VAL A 178 -5.65 11.75 15.30
C VAL A 178 -4.89 13.03 15.07
N LEU A 179 -3.73 12.95 14.42
CA LEU A 179 -2.98 14.13 14.01
C LEU A 179 -3.08 14.29 12.48
N PRO A 180 -3.26 15.54 11.98
CA PRO A 180 -3.38 15.79 10.53
C PRO A 180 -2.21 15.25 9.71
N GLU A 181 -0.99 15.29 10.25
CA GLU A 181 0.20 14.73 9.58
C GLU A 181 0.14 13.20 9.43
N GLU A 182 -0.55 12.47 10.32
CA GLU A 182 -0.70 11.02 10.23
C GLU A 182 -1.75 10.63 9.19
N VAL A 183 -2.82 11.42 9.09
CA VAL A 183 -3.82 11.31 8.01
C VAL A 183 -3.14 11.52 6.65
N LEU A 184 -2.33 12.57 6.53
CA LEU A 184 -1.54 12.85 5.32
C LEU A 184 -0.52 11.73 5.05
N GLN A 185 0.09 11.15 6.07
CA GLN A 185 1.03 10.04 5.92
C GLN A 185 0.34 8.80 5.35
N ALA A 186 -0.80 8.39 5.90
CA ALA A 186 -1.56 7.25 5.41
C ALA A 186 -2.00 7.45 3.93
N ALA A 187 -2.51 8.63 3.60
CA ALA A 187 -2.91 8.97 2.24
C ALA A 187 -1.73 9.07 1.25
N LYS A 188 -0.52 9.37 1.73
CA LYS A 188 0.68 9.52 0.90
C LYS A 188 1.07 8.24 0.16
N TYR A 189 0.67 7.08 0.65
CA TYR A 189 1.02 5.80 0.04
C TYR A 189 0.18 5.48 -1.19
N CYS A 190 -1.03 6.02 -1.30
CA CYS A 190 -1.98 5.71 -2.37
C CYS A 190 -1.39 5.84 -3.79
N PRO A 191 -0.72 6.94 -4.18
CA PRO A 191 -0.18 7.05 -5.54
C PRO A 191 0.82 5.96 -5.90
N TYR A 192 1.61 5.48 -4.93
CA TYR A 192 2.57 4.40 -5.15
C TYR A 192 1.86 3.06 -5.33
N LEU A 193 0.85 2.79 -4.49
CA LEU A 193 0.08 1.56 -4.52
C LEU A 193 -0.81 1.49 -5.77
N GLU A 194 -1.48 2.59 -6.14
CA GLU A 194 -2.27 2.67 -7.38
C GLU A 194 -1.42 2.35 -8.63
N ILE A 195 -0.16 2.79 -8.65
CA ILE A 195 0.76 2.47 -9.73
C ILE A 195 1.22 1.01 -9.66
N MET A 196 1.50 0.50 -8.47
CA MET A 196 1.96 -0.87 -8.24
C MET A 196 0.89 -1.90 -8.62
N PHE A 197 -0.34 -1.69 -8.17
CA PHE A 197 -1.46 -2.63 -8.37
C PHE A 197 -2.24 -2.39 -9.67
N GLY A 198 -2.22 -1.17 -10.19
CA GLY A 198 -2.91 -0.80 -11.43
C GLY A 198 -4.40 -0.51 -11.25
N PRO A 199 -5.12 -0.26 -12.37
CA PRO A 199 -6.49 0.26 -12.34
C PRO A 199 -7.55 -0.77 -11.94
N ASP A 200 -7.19 -2.04 -11.87
CA ASP A 200 -8.11 -3.11 -11.48
C ASP A 200 -8.29 -3.21 -9.96
N TYR A 201 -7.49 -2.42 -9.21
CA TYR A 201 -7.54 -2.37 -7.76
C TYR A 201 -7.87 -0.97 -7.25
N GLU A 202 -8.80 -0.90 -6.33
CA GLU A 202 -9.06 0.29 -5.53
C GLU A 202 -8.14 0.30 -4.31
N VAL A 203 -7.39 1.39 -4.11
CA VAL A 203 -6.52 1.56 -2.95
C VAL A 203 -7.24 2.34 -1.86
N ILE A 204 -7.36 1.75 -0.69
CA ILE A 204 -8.06 2.30 0.47
C ILE A 204 -7.03 2.56 1.58
N PRO A 205 -6.63 3.81 1.84
CA PRO A 205 -5.80 4.14 2.98
C PRO A 205 -6.63 4.08 4.28
N VAL A 206 -6.05 3.52 5.33
CA VAL A 206 -6.68 3.41 6.66
C VAL A 206 -5.68 3.82 7.72
N LEU A 207 -6.09 4.69 8.65
CA LEU A 207 -5.31 5.02 9.84
C LEU A 207 -5.87 4.28 11.06
N ILE A 208 -5.03 3.51 11.75
CA ILE A 208 -5.42 2.68 12.89
C ILE A 208 -4.73 3.19 14.16
N LEU A 209 -5.51 3.58 15.15
CA LEU A 209 -5.04 4.05 16.46
C LEU A 209 -5.16 2.92 17.47
N THR A 210 -4.07 2.20 17.73
CA THR A 210 -4.09 0.98 18.56
C THR A 210 -4.30 1.24 20.05
N SER A 211 -4.16 2.48 20.51
CA SER A 211 -4.43 2.88 21.90
C SER A 211 -5.85 3.38 22.15
N LEU A 212 -6.71 3.40 21.11
CA LEU A 212 -8.13 3.69 21.20
C LEU A 212 -8.97 2.41 21.21
N GLN A 213 -10.24 2.55 21.62
CA GLN A 213 -11.28 1.52 21.54
C GLN A 213 -12.59 2.12 21.02
N ASP A 214 -13.45 1.28 20.45
CA ASP A 214 -14.79 1.63 19.98
C ASP A 214 -14.84 2.88 19.08
N THR A 215 -13.81 3.08 18.25
CA THR A 215 -13.69 4.29 17.40
C THR A 215 -13.68 3.90 15.93
N PHE A 216 -14.63 4.49 15.17
CA PHE A 216 -14.65 4.46 13.71
C PHE A 216 -15.18 5.79 13.21
N ALA A 217 -14.40 6.48 12.37
CA ALA A 217 -14.73 7.79 11.81
C ALA A 217 -14.05 7.97 10.44
N PHE A 218 -14.43 9.03 9.73
CA PHE A 218 -13.73 9.48 8.53
C PHE A 218 -13.06 10.82 8.78
N GLU A 219 -11.80 10.93 8.43
CA GLU A 219 -11.01 12.15 8.58
C GLU A 219 -10.66 12.74 7.20
N GLN A 220 -10.72 14.05 7.10
CA GLN A 220 -10.42 14.79 5.88
C GLN A 220 -8.91 14.78 5.59
N ILE A 221 -8.53 14.54 4.33
CA ILE A 221 -7.13 14.53 3.90
C ILE A 221 -6.68 15.94 3.57
N GLY A 222 -6.07 16.62 4.53
CA GLY A 222 -5.59 18.00 4.36
C GLY A 222 -6.71 18.97 4.00
N GLU A 223 -6.50 19.79 2.97
CA GLU A 223 -7.46 20.77 2.47
C GLU A 223 -8.31 20.23 1.29
N THR A 224 -8.38 18.91 1.09
CA THR A 224 -9.14 18.28 0.00
C THR A 224 -10.51 17.81 0.48
N ASP A 225 -11.43 17.52 -0.44
CA ASP A 225 -12.72 16.90 -0.14
C ASP A 225 -12.59 15.37 0.09
N ALA A 226 -11.40 14.81 -0.09
CA ALA A 226 -11.16 13.39 0.12
C ALA A 226 -11.06 13.06 1.61
N VAL A 227 -11.59 11.92 1.99
CA VAL A 227 -11.55 11.42 3.36
C VAL A 227 -10.91 10.03 3.40
N LEU A 228 -10.39 9.64 4.55
CA LEU A 228 -9.97 8.26 4.82
C LEU A 228 -10.56 7.77 6.14
N PRO A 229 -10.82 6.46 6.27
CA PRO A 229 -11.27 5.87 7.51
C PRO A 229 -10.17 5.87 8.57
N VAL A 230 -10.57 6.25 9.78
CA VAL A 230 -9.76 6.17 11.00
C VAL A 230 -10.48 5.30 11.99
N CYS A 231 -9.81 4.30 12.54
CA CYS A 231 -10.43 3.41 13.48
C CYS A 231 -9.48 2.99 14.62
N SER A 232 -10.05 2.47 15.70
CA SER A 232 -9.32 1.67 16.68
C SER A 232 -9.13 0.24 16.16
N GLY A 233 -8.17 -0.50 16.72
CA GLY A 233 -7.88 -1.86 16.27
C GLY A 233 -9.07 -2.83 16.39
N ASP A 234 -9.93 -2.65 17.41
CA ASP A 234 -11.15 -3.44 17.61
C ASP A 234 -12.27 -3.11 16.61
N MET A 235 -12.21 -1.94 15.96
CA MET A 235 -13.19 -1.51 14.95
C MET A 235 -12.69 -1.70 13.50
N LEU A 236 -11.55 -2.35 13.29
CA LEU A 236 -10.98 -2.53 11.95
C LEU A 236 -11.90 -3.35 11.03
N PHE A 237 -12.65 -4.31 11.56
CA PHE A 237 -13.68 -5.05 10.81
C PHE A 237 -14.68 -4.11 10.14
N ASN A 238 -15.12 -3.03 10.81
CA ASN A 238 -16.10 -2.08 10.29
C ASN A 238 -15.57 -1.34 9.04
N VAL A 239 -14.25 -1.10 8.96
CA VAL A 239 -13.63 -0.54 7.74
C VAL A 239 -13.78 -1.52 6.59
N PHE A 240 -13.51 -2.80 6.80
CA PHE A 240 -13.66 -3.81 5.75
C PHE A 240 -15.12 -3.99 5.34
N ASP A 241 -16.06 -3.97 6.29
CA ASP A 241 -17.49 -4.05 5.99
C ASP A 241 -17.96 -2.84 5.16
N GLU A 242 -17.55 -1.62 5.49
CA GLU A 242 -17.89 -0.39 4.76
C GLU A 242 -17.53 -0.48 3.27
N TYR A 243 -16.36 -1.03 2.96
CA TYR A 243 -15.86 -1.10 1.57
C TYR A 243 -16.21 -2.40 0.84
N LEU A 244 -16.51 -3.47 1.53
CA LEU A 244 -16.79 -4.78 0.96
C LEU A 244 -18.26 -5.21 1.08
N GLY A 245 -19.04 -4.52 1.94
CA GLY A 245 -20.50 -4.65 2.02
C GLY A 245 -20.97 -6.02 2.53
N PHE A 246 -20.40 -6.52 3.61
CA PHE A 246 -20.76 -7.82 4.17
C PHE A 246 -22.09 -7.83 4.91
N LEU A 247 -22.43 -6.69 5.55
CA LEU A 247 -23.63 -6.52 6.37
C LEU A 247 -24.80 -5.85 5.62
N ASN A 248 -24.64 -5.53 4.33
CA ASN A 248 -25.66 -4.89 3.49
C ASN A 248 -26.40 -5.90 2.61
#